data_28477f94d8ba223aa7d52fa86ffec617
#
_entry.id   28477f94d8ba223aa7d52fa86ffec617
#
_cell.length_a   1.000
_cell.length_b   1.000
_cell.length_c   1.000
_cell.angle_alpha   90.00
_cell.angle_beta   90.00
_cell.angle_gamma   90.00
#
_symmetry.space_group_name_H-M   'P 1'
#
loop_
_entity.id
_entity.type
_entity.pdbx_description
1 polymer ?
#
loop_
_entity_poly.entity_id
_entity_poly.type
_entity_poly.pdbx_seq_one_letter_code
_entity_poly.pdbx_strand_id
1 'polypeptide(L)'
;MEIPRGKVVAIMGLSGCGKTTTLRLIGGQLQPTKGEVRVAGQVVHELDSDGLYKLRRRMGMLFQFGALFTDMSVYDNVAFQMREHTDLPESMIRDLVLLKLHAVGLRGAHNLMPGELSGGMARRVALARAVALDPMLIMYDEPFAGLDPISLSIIGELIRTLNDALGASSIVVTHDVQESLKIVDYVYFVSEGRIIAQGTADDIKHSKEPYVHQFVWGEADGPVSFHYPTAKSYKDEILTRSARA
;
A
#
# COMPACT_ATOMS: atom_id res chain seq x y z
N MET A 1 -3.27 3.81 -16.42
CA MET A 1 -2.29 3.21 -15.47
C MET A 1 -2.20 1.74 -15.78
N GLU A 2 -1.01 1.22 -15.95
CA GLU A 2 -0.77 -0.20 -16.23
C GLU A 2 0.19 -0.77 -15.19
N ILE A 3 -0.12 -1.95 -14.65
CA ILE A 3 0.70 -2.65 -13.68
C ILE A 3 1.24 -3.92 -14.35
N PRO A 4 2.49 -3.94 -14.81
CA PRO A 4 3.06 -5.09 -15.48
C PRO A 4 3.19 -6.28 -14.52
N ARG A 5 3.06 -7.49 -15.08
CA ARG A 5 3.22 -8.72 -14.31
C ARG A 5 4.63 -8.83 -13.72
N GLY A 6 4.70 -9.25 -12.45
CA GLY A 6 5.96 -9.47 -11.74
C GLY A 6 6.70 -8.20 -11.32
N LYS A 7 6.09 -7.01 -11.50
CA LYS A 7 6.71 -5.72 -11.15
C LYS A 7 6.18 -5.15 -9.85
N VAL A 8 7.01 -4.41 -9.18
CA VAL A 8 6.65 -3.56 -8.03
C VAL A 8 6.40 -2.15 -8.55
N VAL A 9 5.17 -1.68 -8.46
CA VAL A 9 4.75 -0.36 -8.94
C VAL A 9 4.28 0.49 -7.77
N ALA A 10 4.83 1.68 -7.62
CA ALA A 10 4.35 2.63 -6.62
C ALA A 10 3.28 3.58 -7.19
N ILE A 11 2.32 3.92 -6.36
CA ILE A 11 1.40 5.04 -6.55
C ILE A 11 1.70 6.04 -5.45
N MET A 12 2.33 7.15 -5.81
CA MET A 12 2.78 8.18 -4.88
C MET A 12 1.95 9.45 -5.00
N GLY A 13 1.97 10.28 -3.98
CA GLY A 13 1.32 11.58 -3.94
C GLY A 13 0.84 11.93 -2.54
N LEU A 14 0.37 13.17 -2.37
CA LEU A 14 -0.10 13.68 -1.08
C LEU A 14 -1.31 12.91 -0.53
N SER A 15 -1.54 13.06 0.78
CA SER A 15 -2.75 12.53 1.40
C SER A 15 -4.00 13.10 0.72
N GLY A 16 -5.02 12.25 0.49
CA GLY A 16 -6.27 12.64 -0.15
C GLY A 16 -6.25 12.68 -1.68
N CYS A 17 -5.13 12.47 -2.37
CA CYS A 17 -5.07 12.50 -3.85
C CYS A 17 -5.73 11.30 -4.56
N GLY A 18 -6.27 10.32 -3.81
CA GLY A 18 -7.02 9.17 -4.37
C GLY A 18 -6.28 7.83 -4.38
N LYS A 19 -5.12 7.70 -3.75
CA LYS A 19 -4.32 6.46 -3.73
C LYS A 19 -5.08 5.24 -3.20
N THR A 20 -5.60 5.32 -1.99
CA THR A 20 -6.42 4.24 -1.39
C THR A 20 -7.70 3.97 -2.20
N THR A 21 -8.30 5.01 -2.79
CA THR A 21 -9.45 4.87 -3.70
C THR A 21 -9.10 4.00 -4.90
N THR A 22 -7.90 4.15 -5.46
CA THR A 22 -7.41 3.30 -6.56
C THR A 22 -7.33 1.83 -6.12
N LEU A 23 -6.80 1.52 -4.93
CA LEU A 23 -6.78 0.16 -4.41
C LEU A 23 -8.20 -0.41 -4.22
N ARG A 24 -9.14 0.40 -3.73
CA ARG A 24 -10.55 -0.02 -3.57
C ARG A 24 -11.24 -0.31 -4.90
N LEU A 25 -10.93 0.44 -5.96
CA LEU A 25 -11.41 0.17 -7.31
C LEU A 25 -10.83 -1.15 -7.85
N ILE A 26 -9.53 -1.39 -7.68
CA ILE A 26 -8.85 -2.64 -8.08
C ILE A 26 -9.43 -3.84 -7.32
N GLY A 27 -9.68 -3.70 -6.02
CA GLY A 27 -10.29 -4.74 -5.18
C GLY A 27 -11.81 -4.89 -5.38
N GLY A 28 -12.45 -4.11 -6.26
CA GLY A 28 -13.88 -4.15 -6.52
C GLY A 28 -14.77 -3.70 -5.34
N GLN A 29 -14.22 -2.94 -4.39
CA GLN A 29 -14.98 -2.35 -3.28
C GLN A 29 -15.75 -1.09 -3.72
N LEU A 30 -15.28 -0.47 -4.81
CA LEU A 30 -15.88 0.68 -5.45
C LEU A 30 -16.03 0.40 -6.95
N GLN A 31 -17.06 0.98 -7.56
CA GLN A 31 -17.24 0.96 -9.01
C GLN A 31 -16.76 2.28 -9.60
N PRO A 32 -16.06 2.27 -10.76
CA PRO A 32 -15.66 3.49 -11.42
C PRO A 32 -16.89 4.22 -12.00
N THR A 33 -16.96 5.54 -11.83
CA THR A 33 -18.03 6.36 -12.43
C THR A 33 -17.88 6.43 -13.97
N LYS A 34 -16.64 6.37 -14.45
CA LYS A 34 -16.28 6.33 -15.88
C LYS A 34 -15.03 5.50 -16.08
N GLY A 35 -14.90 4.91 -17.27
CA GLY A 35 -13.78 4.03 -17.58
C GLY A 35 -13.92 2.64 -16.96
N GLU A 36 -12.86 1.88 -16.96
CA GLU A 36 -12.86 0.50 -16.49
C GLU A 36 -11.60 0.15 -15.69
N VAL A 37 -11.73 -0.82 -14.81
CA VAL A 37 -10.61 -1.44 -14.09
C VAL A 37 -10.52 -2.90 -14.53
N ARG A 38 -9.36 -3.30 -15.06
CA ARG A 38 -9.08 -4.68 -15.44
C ARG A 38 -8.02 -5.30 -14.54
N VAL A 39 -8.30 -6.50 -14.06
CA VAL A 39 -7.34 -7.31 -13.30
C VAL A 39 -7.28 -8.70 -13.90
N ALA A 40 -6.09 -9.14 -14.29
CA ALA A 40 -5.88 -10.41 -15.01
C ALA A 40 -6.81 -10.61 -16.21
N GLY A 41 -7.05 -9.53 -16.97
CA GLY A 41 -7.92 -9.54 -18.16
C GLY A 41 -9.42 -9.42 -17.87
N GLN A 42 -9.86 -9.50 -16.61
CA GLN A 42 -11.27 -9.40 -16.22
C GLN A 42 -11.63 -7.96 -15.86
N VAL A 43 -12.78 -7.47 -16.30
CA VAL A 43 -13.34 -6.17 -15.91
C VAL A 43 -13.97 -6.32 -14.54
N VAL A 44 -13.37 -5.69 -13.53
CA VAL A 44 -13.68 -5.91 -12.11
C VAL A 44 -15.14 -5.56 -11.76
N HIS A 45 -15.66 -4.46 -12.28
CA HIS A 45 -17.00 -3.97 -11.96
C HIS A 45 -18.12 -4.69 -12.75
N GLU A 46 -17.78 -5.56 -13.69
CA GLU A 46 -18.72 -6.41 -14.42
C GLU A 46 -18.83 -7.81 -13.79
N LEU A 47 -17.97 -8.13 -12.82
CA LEU A 47 -18.01 -9.43 -12.14
C LEU A 47 -19.20 -9.49 -11.19
N ASP A 48 -19.88 -10.63 -11.19
CA ASP A 48 -20.83 -10.98 -10.15
C ASP A 48 -20.12 -11.30 -8.81
N SER A 49 -20.90 -11.55 -7.78
CA SER A 49 -20.35 -11.82 -6.43
C SER A 49 -19.40 -13.02 -6.40
N ASP A 50 -19.67 -14.07 -7.16
CA ASP A 50 -18.86 -15.28 -7.23
C ASP A 50 -17.54 -15.02 -8.01
N GLY A 51 -17.63 -14.34 -9.14
CA GLY A 51 -16.47 -13.93 -9.92
C GLY A 51 -15.54 -12.99 -9.13
N LEU A 52 -16.12 -12.02 -8.40
CA LEU A 52 -15.36 -11.10 -7.55
C LEU A 52 -14.70 -11.84 -6.37
N TYR A 53 -15.40 -12.81 -5.76
CA TYR A 53 -14.84 -13.65 -4.71
C TYR A 53 -13.63 -14.46 -5.23
N LYS A 54 -13.77 -15.12 -6.39
CA LYS A 54 -12.69 -15.85 -7.04
C LYS A 54 -11.50 -14.98 -7.41
N LEU A 55 -11.75 -13.76 -7.88
CA LEU A 55 -10.70 -12.80 -8.18
C LEU A 55 -9.96 -12.38 -6.91
N ARG A 56 -10.67 -12.02 -5.84
CA ARG A 56 -10.09 -11.59 -4.55
C ARG A 56 -9.24 -12.66 -3.88
N ARG A 57 -9.58 -13.94 -4.03
CA ARG A 57 -8.72 -15.06 -3.54
C ARG A 57 -7.32 -15.06 -4.15
N ARG A 58 -7.16 -14.45 -5.31
CA ARG A 58 -5.87 -14.32 -6.03
C ARG A 58 -5.16 -12.99 -5.73
N MET A 59 -5.70 -12.19 -4.83
CA MET A 59 -5.14 -10.91 -4.39
C MET A 59 -4.78 -10.96 -2.92
N GLY A 60 -3.64 -10.35 -2.57
CA GLY A 60 -3.27 -10.06 -1.19
C GLY A 60 -3.41 -8.58 -0.89
N MET A 61 -3.75 -8.23 0.34
CA MET A 61 -3.81 -6.85 0.78
C MET A 61 -3.16 -6.66 2.14
N LEU A 62 -2.19 -5.75 2.21
CA LEU A 62 -1.66 -5.20 3.45
C LEU A 62 -2.32 -3.85 3.70
N PHE A 63 -3.11 -3.77 4.76
CA PHE A 63 -3.75 -2.53 5.21
C PHE A 63 -2.81 -1.65 6.01
N GLN A 64 -3.04 -0.35 6.04
CA GLN A 64 -2.20 0.67 6.67
C GLN A 64 -1.77 0.34 8.10
N PHE A 65 -2.65 -0.23 8.93
CA PHE A 65 -2.35 -0.63 10.31
C PHE A 65 -2.22 -2.15 10.50
N GLY A 66 -2.01 -2.90 9.40
CA GLY A 66 -1.93 -4.36 9.41
C GLY A 66 -3.29 -5.05 9.55
N ALA A 67 -4.25 -4.48 10.27
CA ALA A 67 -5.60 -5.02 10.50
C ALA A 67 -5.58 -6.49 10.94
N LEU A 68 -4.73 -6.85 11.90
CA LEU A 68 -4.72 -8.20 12.48
C LEU A 68 -5.98 -8.43 13.30
N PHE A 69 -6.47 -9.65 13.29
CA PHE A 69 -7.51 -10.11 14.23
C PHE A 69 -6.92 -10.16 15.62
N THR A 70 -7.40 -9.31 16.50
CA THR A 70 -6.82 -9.09 17.84
C THR A 70 -7.06 -10.22 18.82
N ASP A 71 -8.05 -11.04 18.55
CA ASP A 71 -8.48 -12.24 19.31
C ASP A 71 -7.88 -13.55 18.76
N MET A 72 -7.01 -13.47 17.75
CA MET A 72 -6.33 -14.60 17.15
C MET A 72 -4.81 -14.49 17.33
N SER A 73 -4.14 -15.63 17.52
CA SER A 73 -2.69 -15.69 17.56
C SER A 73 -2.05 -15.25 16.23
N VAL A 74 -0.74 -15.01 16.22
CA VAL A 74 0.04 -14.80 15.01
C VAL A 74 -0.15 -15.95 14.02
N TYR A 75 -0.11 -17.18 14.52
CA TYR A 75 -0.37 -18.37 13.71
C TYR A 75 -1.75 -18.33 13.06
N ASP A 76 -2.79 -18.11 13.86
CA ASP A 76 -4.18 -18.13 13.36
C ASP A 76 -4.48 -16.97 12.42
N ASN A 77 -3.88 -15.80 12.62
CA ASN A 77 -3.97 -14.69 11.68
C ASN A 77 -3.49 -15.08 10.27
N VAL A 78 -2.42 -15.85 10.16
CA VAL A 78 -1.89 -16.32 8.86
C VAL A 78 -2.67 -17.54 8.35
N ALA A 79 -3.04 -18.48 9.23
CA ALA A 79 -3.79 -19.69 8.91
C ALA A 79 -5.20 -19.39 8.39
N PHE A 80 -5.81 -18.30 8.87
CA PHE A 80 -7.20 -17.93 8.58
C PHE A 80 -7.54 -17.99 7.09
N GLN A 81 -6.71 -17.37 6.25
CA GLN A 81 -6.92 -17.36 4.80
C GLN A 81 -6.88 -18.77 4.18
N MET A 82 -5.99 -19.64 4.68
CA MET A 82 -5.86 -21.01 4.19
C MET A 82 -7.08 -21.84 4.58
N ARG A 83 -7.56 -21.72 5.83
CA ARG A 83 -8.74 -22.44 6.32
C ARG A 83 -10.00 -22.02 5.59
N GLU A 84 -10.19 -20.71 5.33
CA GLU A 84 -11.38 -20.17 4.67
C GLU A 84 -11.42 -20.47 3.16
N HIS A 85 -10.26 -20.63 2.52
CA HIS A 85 -10.20 -20.63 1.07
C HIS A 85 -9.62 -21.91 0.46
N THR A 86 -9.24 -22.89 1.27
CA THR A 86 -8.67 -24.17 0.78
C THR A 86 -9.20 -25.35 1.60
N ASP A 87 -9.15 -26.55 1.02
CA ASP A 87 -9.47 -27.81 1.69
C ASP A 87 -8.19 -28.52 2.20
N LEU A 88 -7.14 -27.76 2.52
CA LEU A 88 -5.88 -28.31 3.00
C LEU A 88 -6.04 -28.89 4.43
N PRO A 89 -5.44 -30.04 4.72
CA PRO A 89 -5.44 -30.56 6.10
C PRO A 89 -4.62 -29.67 7.03
N GLU A 90 -4.99 -29.58 8.30
CA GLU A 90 -4.33 -28.72 9.30
C GLU A 90 -2.82 -28.97 9.42
N SER A 91 -2.34 -30.17 9.20
CA SER A 91 -0.89 -30.46 9.18
C SER A 91 -0.16 -29.69 8.07
N MET A 92 -0.77 -29.59 6.90
CA MET A 92 -0.22 -28.86 5.78
C MET A 92 -0.35 -27.33 5.97
N ILE A 93 -1.49 -26.88 6.48
CA ILE A 93 -1.69 -25.46 6.88
C ILE A 93 -0.61 -25.05 7.85
N ARG A 94 -0.34 -25.88 8.89
CA ARG A 94 0.70 -25.62 9.87
C ARG A 94 2.07 -25.38 9.22
N ASP A 95 2.48 -26.27 8.32
CA ASP A 95 3.79 -26.17 7.68
C ASP A 95 3.88 -24.94 6.77
N LEU A 96 2.81 -24.62 6.02
CA LEU A 96 2.73 -23.42 5.20
C LEU A 96 2.76 -22.14 6.05
N VAL A 97 2.01 -22.08 7.14
CA VAL A 97 2.03 -20.92 8.07
C VAL A 97 3.43 -20.68 8.62
N LEU A 98 4.10 -21.75 9.09
CA LEU A 98 5.46 -21.63 9.60
C LEU A 98 6.45 -21.19 8.53
N LEU A 99 6.26 -21.62 7.28
CA LEU A 99 7.04 -21.15 6.12
C LEU A 99 6.82 -19.66 5.87
N LYS A 100 5.55 -19.18 5.84
CA LYS A 100 5.23 -17.76 5.64
C LYS A 100 5.77 -16.89 6.78
N LEU A 101 5.66 -17.34 8.02
CA LEU A 101 6.22 -16.65 9.19
C LEU A 101 7.76 -16.67 9.17
N HIS A 102 8.37 -17.74 8.66
CA HIS A 102 9.83 -17.78 8.47
C HIS A 102 10.29 -16.74 7.45
N ALA A 103 9.59 -16.62 6.33
CA ALA A 103 9.91 -15.66 5.28
C ALA A 103 9.90 -14.20 5.78
N VAL A 104 9.09 -13.87 6.77
CA VAL A 104 9.06 -12.54 7.41
C VAL A 104 9.85 -12.47 8.73
N GLY A 105 10.62 -13.51 9.07
CA GLY A 105 11.49 -13.56 10.25
C GLY A 105 10.75 -13.71 11.59
N LEU A 106 9.52 -14.23 11.60
CA LEU A 106 8.66 -14.31 12.80
C LEU A 106 8.19 -15.73 13.15
N ARG A 107 8.86 -16.78 12.62
CA ARG A 107 8.49 -18.17 12.93
C ARG A 107 8.44 -18.44 14.45
N GLY A 108 9.37 -17.88 15.22
CA GLY A 108 9.42 -18.07 16.69
C GLY A 108 8.31 -17.33 17.45
N ALA A 109 7.59 -16.41 16.80
CA ALA A 109 6.53 -15.61 17.40
C ALA A 109 5.12 -16.16 17.14
N HIS A 110 4.99 -17.37 16.58
CA HIS A 110 3.72 -17.90 16.08
C HIS A 110 2.62 -18.02 17.14
N ASN A 111 2.98 -18.22 18.42
CA ASN A 111 2.03 -18.33 19.53
C ASN A 111 1.66 -16.99 20.18
N LEU A 112 2.33 -15.89 19.82
CA LEU A 112 2.05 -14.58 20.40
C LEU A 112 0.71 -14.04 19.91
N MET A 113 0.10 -13.21 20.74
CA MET A 113 -1.09 -12.43 20.39
C MET A 113 -0.66 -11.08 19.79
N PRO A 114 -1.50 -10.45 18.93
CA PRO A 114 -1.19 -9.14 18.33
C PRO A 114 -0.80 -8.06 19.35
N GLY A 115 -1.39 -8.06 20.54
CA GLY A 115 -1.06 -7.13 21.63
C GLY A 115 0.35 -7.27 22.22
N GLU A 116 1.04 -8.39 21.94
CA GLU A 116 2.41 -8.66 22.39
C GLU A 116 3.46 -8.29 21.34
N LEU A 117 3.02 -7.81 20.17
CA LEU A 117 3.90 -7.48 19.05
C LEU A 117 4.30 -6.01 19.04
N SER A 118 5.54 -5.73 18.62
CA SER A 118 5.90 -4.37 18.20
C SER A 118 5.17 -4.00 16.88
N GLY A 119 5.07 -2.70 16.57
CA GLY A 119 4.44 -2.25 15.34
C GLY A 119 5.07 -2.86 14.08
N GLY A 120 6.40 -2.96 14.04
CA GLY A 120 7.13 -3.62 12.94
C GLY A 120 6.86 -5.13 12.88
N MET A 121 6.74 -5.82 14.02
CA MET A 121 6.35 -7.23 14.05
C MET A 121 4.93 -7.43 13.55
N ALA A 122 3.97 -6.64 14.02
CA ALA A 122 2.58 -6.71 13.59
C ALA A 122 2.45 -6.49 12.07
N ARG A 123 3.22 -5.55 11.50
CA ARG A 123 3.26 -5.30 10.06
C ARG A 123 3.79 -6.51 9.29
N ARG A 124 4.83 -7.17 9.79
CA ARG A 124 5.39 -8.39 9.18
C ARG A 124 4.43 -9.59 9.27
N VAL A 125 3.68 -9.75 10.36
CA VAL A 125 2.60 -10.76 10.44
C VAL A 125 1.50 -10.48 9.42
N ALA A 126 1.06 -9.22 9.30
CA ALA A 126 0.07 -8.82 8.32
C ALA A 126 0.55 -9.05 6.87
N LEU A 127 1.85 -8.88 6.62
CA LEU A 127 2.49 -9.21 5.35
C LEU A 127 2.46 -10.73 5.08
N ALA A 128 2.83 -11.57 6.06
CA ALA A 128 2.74 -13.01 5.96
C ALA A 128 1.30 -13.48 5.66
N ARG A 129 0.30 -12.86 6.29
CA ARG A 129 -1.12 -13.11 6.01
C ARG A 129 -1.52 -12.70 4.60
N ALA A 130 -1.06 -11.52 4.12
CA ALA A 130 -1.37 -11.04 2.77
C ALA A 130 -0.84 -11.97 1.68
N VAL A 131 0.26 -12.70 1.93
CA VAL A 131 0.86 -13.65 0.99
C VAL A 131 0.52 -15.12 1.30
N ALA A 132 -0.42 -15.38 2.20
CA ALA A 132 -0.73 -16.74 2.66
C ALA A 132 -1.18 -17.68 1.53
N LEU A 133 -1.91 -17.17 0.54
CA LEU A 133 -2.45 -17.93 -0.60
C LEU A 133 -1.62 -17.78 -1.89
N ASP A 134 -0.39 -17.33 -1.82
CA ASP A 134 0.47 -17.07 -2.99
C ASP A 134 -0.23 -16.23 -4.08
N PRO A 135 -0.67 -15.01 -3.75
CA PRO A 135 -1.47 -14.19 -4.64
C PRO A 135 -0.70 -13.75 -5.88
N MET A 136 -1.41 -13.56 -7.00
CA MET A 136 -0.82 -12.99 -8.22
C MET A 136 -0.64 -11.48 -8.17
N LEU A 137 -1.39 -10.80 -7.31
CA LEU A 137 -1.36 -9.35 -7.09
C LEU A 137 -1.34 -9.07 -5.58
N ILE A 138 -0.41 -8.25 -5.14
CA ILE A 138 -0.34 -7.80 -3.76
C ILE A 138 -0.48 -6.28 -3.73
N MET A 139 -1.41 -5.81 -2.91
CA MET A 139 -1.66 -4.38 -2.71
C MET A 139 -1.20 -3.98 -1.31
N TYR A 140 -0.40 -2.93 -1.22
CA TYR A 140 0.13 -2.39 0.03
C TYR A 140 -0.40 -0.96 0.20
N ASP A 141 -1.21 -0.74 1.23
CA ASP A 141 -1.73 0.59 1.58
C ASP A 141 -0.89 1.15 2.72
N GLU A 142 -0.02 2.12 2.42
CA GLU A 142 0.90 2.79 3.33
C GLU A 142 1.73 1.81 4.19
N PRO A 143 2.50 0.88 3.58
CA PRO A 143 3.20 -0.17 4.31
C PRO A 143 4.26 0.35 5.28
N PHE A 144 4.75 1.56 5.07
CA PHE A 144 5.84 2.19 5.82
C PHE A 144 5.35 3.06 6.98
N ALA A 145 4.08 3.45 6.99
CA ALA A 145 3.55 4.43 7.93
C ALA A 145 3.74 4.04 9.40
N GLY A 146 4.34 4.95 10.19
CA GLY A 146 4.49 4.79 11.64
C GLY A 146 5.55 3.78 12.07
N LEU A 147 6.45 3.37 11.19
CA LEU A 147 7.56 2.47 11.52
C LEU A 147 8.84 3.25 11.83
N ASP A 148 9.68 2.67 12.69
CA ASP A 148 11.05 3.12 12.89
C ASP A 148 11.91 2.84 11.64
N PRO A 149 13.06 3.54 11.46
CA PRO A 149 13.86 3.41 10.25
C PRO A 149 14.35 1.99 9.94
N ILE A 150 14.60 1.17 10.97
CA ILE A 150 15.06 -0.22 10.79
C ILE A 150 13.91 -1.08 10.28
N SER A 151 12.74 -0.99 10.95
CA SER A 151 11.52 -1.71 10.55
C SER A 151 11.07 -1.31 9.15
N LEU A 152 11.21 -0.05 8.80
CA LEU A 152 10.86 0.52 7.50
C LEU A 152 11.70 -0.12 6.37
N SER A 153 13.02 -0.17 6.55
CA SER A 153 13.94 -0.82 5.60
C SER A 153 13.63 -2.32 5.46
N ILE A 154 13.40 -3.02 6.58
CA ILE A 154 13.03 -4.44 6.58
C ILE A 154 11.75 -4.69 5.77
N ILE A 155 10.70 -3.86 5.95
CA ILE A 155 9.46 -4.00 5.19
C ILE A 155 9.69 -3.77 3.69
N GLY A 156 10.51 -2.79 3.32
CA GLY A 156 10.88 -2.56 1.92
C GLY A 156 11.55 -3.77 1.28
N GLU A 157 12.56 -4.32 1.95
CA GLU A 157 13.26 -5.53 1.50
C GLU A 157 12.32 -6.74 1.39
N LEU A 158 11.42 -6.92 2.36
CA LEU A 158 10.44 -8.01 2.33
C LEU A 158 9.46 -7.87 1.16
N ILE A 159 8.96 -6.65 0.87
CA ILE A 159 8.09 -6.41 -0.29
C ILE A 159 8.80 -6.84 -1.58
N ARG A 160 10.08 -6.46 -1.77
CA ARG A 160 10.86 -6.82 -2.95
C ARG A 160 11.11 -8.33 -3.02
N THR A 161 11.60 -8.92 -1.93
CA THR A 161 11.93 -10.34 -1.86
C THR A 161 10.71 -11.23 -2.10
N LEU A 162 9.57 -10.91 -1.48
CA LEU A 162 8.33 -11.66 -1.68
C LEU A 162 7.77 -11.50 -3.10
N ASN A 163 7.86 -10.30 -3.68
CA ASN A 163 7.47 -10.08 -5.06
C ASN A 163 8.27 -10.98 -6.02
N ASP A 164 9.60 -11.01 -5.85
CA ASP A 164 10.49 -11.81 -6.69
C ASP A 164 10.27 -13.31 -6.49
N ALA A 165 10.11 -13.77 -5.25
CA ALA A 165 9.90 -15.16 -4.91
C ALA A 165 8.56 -15.71 -5.43
N LEU A 166 7.50 -14.90 -5.39
CA LEU A 166 6.16 -15.30 -5.85
C LEU A 166 5.91 -15.02 -7.33
N GLY A 167 6.75 -14.20 -7.98
CA GLY A 167 6.47 -13.68 -9.32
C GLY A 167 5.17 -12.88 -9.40
N ALA A 168 4.72 -12.34 -8.27
CA ALA A 168 3.50 -11.55 -8.14
C ALA A 168 3.70 -10.14 -8.70
N SER A 169 2.61 -9.46 -9.07
CA SER A 169 2.64 -8.02 -9.25
C SER A 169 2.36 -7.33 -7.92
N SER A 170 3.05 -6.24 -7.63
CA SER A 170 2.90 -5.49 -6.39
C SER A 170 2.53 -4.03 -6.65
N ILE A 171 1.52 -3.53 -5.94
CA ILE A 171 1.15 -2.11 -5.95
C ILE A 171 1.40 -1.54 -4.56
N VAL A 172 2.30 -0.58 -4.45
CA VAL A 172 2.64 0.10 -3.20
C VAL A 172 2.07 1.51 -3.22
N VAL A 173 1.04 1.75 -2.43
CA VAL A 173 0.49 3.09 -2.21
C VAL A 173 1.19 3.70 -1.02
N THR A 174 1.84 4.85 -1.21
CA THR A 174 2.62 5.47 -0.14
C THR A 174 2.90 6.95 -0.38
N HIS A 175 3.21 7.66 0.70
CA HIS A 175 3.83 8.98 0.68
C HIS A 175 5.31 8.95 1.09
N ASP A 176 5.83 7.78 1.48
CA ASP A 176 7.26 7.61 1.77
C ASP A 176 8.03 7.39 0.46
N VAL A 177 8.73 8.43 0.01
CA VAL A 177 9.46 8.42 -1.25
C VAL A 177 10.74 7.61 -1.14
N GLN A 178 11.52 7.88 -0.09
CA GLN A 178 12.90 7.43 0.00
C GLN A 178 13.00 5.89 0.04
N GLU A 179 12.16 5.24 0.84
CA GLU A 179 12.16 3.79 0.92
C GLU A 179 11.51 3.14 -0.29
N SER A 180 10.43 3.75 -0.80
CA SER A 180 9.75 3.21 -1.96
C SER A 180 10.62 3.19 -3.21
N LEU A 181 11.37 4.27 -3.48
CA LEU A 181 12.24 4.36 -4.65
C LEU A 181 13.40 3.36 -4.65
N LYS A 182 13.68 2.69 -3.51
CA LYS A 182 14.69 1.62 -3.43
C LYS A 182 14.19 0.29 -3.98
N ILE A 183 12.87 0.06 -3.95
CA ILE A 183 12.27 -1.26 -4.18
C ILE A 183 11.36 -1.33 -5.41
N VAL A 184 10.96 -0.19 -5.99
CA VAL A 184 10.00 -0.15 -7.10
C VAL A 184 10.66 -0.19 -8.46
N ASP A 185 9.99 -0.84 -9.40
CA ASP A 185 10.37 -0.84 -10.82
C ASP A 185 9.81 0.39 -11.55
N TYR A 186 8.63 0.89 -11.13
CA TYR A 186 7.92 1.99 -11.78
C TYR A 186 7.07 2.79 -10.79
N VAL A 187 6.85 4.05 -11.09
CA VAL A 187 6.09 4.97 -10.24
C VAL A 187 5.04 5.70 -11.05
N TYR A 188 3.84 5.80 -10.51
CA TYR A 188 2.79 6.75 -10.90
C TYR A 188 2.67 7.81 -9.82
N PHE A 189 2.87 9.06 -10.19
CA PHE A 189 2.71 10.19 -9.29
C PHE A 189 1.34 10.82 -9.48
N VAL A 190 0.52 10.84 -8.43
CA VAL A 190 -0.88 11.26 -8.49
C VAL A 190 -1.09 12.55 -7.70
N SER A 191 -1.73 13.52 -8.32
CA SER A 191 -2.22 14.74 -7.68
C SER A 191 -3.61 15.04 -8.18
N GLU A 192 -4.51 15.47 -7.30
CA GLU A 192 -5.90 15.85 -7.61
C GLU A 192 -6.64 14.82 -8.50
N GLY A 193 -6.42 13.53 -8.21
CA GLY A 193 -7.05 12.43 -8.95
C GLY A 193 -6.49 12.19 -10.36
N ARG A 194 -5.36 12.80 -10.73
CA ARG A 194 -4.71 12.67 -12.04
C ARG A 194 -3.26 12.20 -11.89
N ILE A 195 -2.79 11.45 -12.88
CA ILE A 195 -1.36 11.13 -12.99
C ILE A 195 -0.67 12.38 -13.57
N ILE A 196 0.25 12.97 -12.79
CA ILE A 196 1.00 14.17 -13.20
C ILE A 196 2.42 13.83 -13.64
N ALA A 197 2.96 12.70 -13.19
CA ALA A 197 4.24 12.17 -13.65
C ALA A 197 4.22 10.63 -13.55
N GLN A 198 5.05 9.99 -14.34
CA GLN A 198 5.26 8.55 -14.30
C GLN A 198 6.62 8.19 -14.88
N GLY A 199 7.20 7.09 -14.44
CA GLY A 199 8.51 6.63 -14.92
C GLY A 199 9.15 5.66 -13.96
N THR A 200 10.42 5.35 -14.20
CA THR A 200 11.26 4.57 -13.27
C THR A 200 11.55 5.38 -12.00
N ALA A 201 12.09 4.72 -10.97
CA ALA A 201 12.53 5.42 -9.76
C ALA A 201 13.52 6.56 -10.07
N ASP A 202 14.37 6.36 -11.07
CA ASP A 202 15.37 7.34 -11.48
C ASP A 202 14.74 8.53 -12.23
N ASP A 203 13.77 8.30 -13.12
CA ASP A 203 13.00 9.35 -13.77
C ASP A 203 12.29 10.25 -12.77
N ILE A 204 11.73 9.67 -11.72
CA ILE A 204 11.02 10.41 -10.66
C ILE A 204 12.00 11.24 -9.80
N LYS A 205 13.16 10.70 -9.45
CA LYS A 205 14.19 11.43 -8.70
C LYS A 205 14.70 12.67 -9.45
N HIS A 206 14.81 12.58 -10.77
CA HIS A 206 15.29 13.65 -11.64
C HIS A 206 14.17 14.43 -12.34
N SER A 207 12.94 14.25 -11.90
CA SER A 207 11.78 14.93 -12.48
C SER A 207 11.91 16.45 -12.35
N LYS A 208 11.65 17.15 -13.46
CA LYS A 208 11.59 18.63 -13.53
C LYS A 208 10.19 19.16 -13.22
N GLU A 209 9.22 18.29 -13.02
CA GLU A 209 7.86 18.67 -12.63
C GLU A 209 7.91 19.27 -11.22
N PRO A 210 7.56 20.55 -11.02
CA PRO A 210 7.79 21.24 -9.75
C PRO A 210 7.11 20.55 -8.55
N TYR A 211 5.92 20.01 -8.75
CA TYR A 211 5.19 19.30 -7.69
C TYR A 211 5.90 17.99 -7.28
N VAL A 212 6.38 17.23 -8.27
CA VAL A 212 7.13 15.99 -8.02
C VAL A 212 8.44 16.29 -7.34
N HIS A 213 9.15 17.32 -7.80
CA HIS A 213 10.40 17.76 -7.20
C HIS A 213 10.23 18.15 -5.74
N GLN A 214 9.27 19.03 -5.44
CA GLN A 214 8.95 19.42 -4.06
C GLN A 214 8.65 18.20 -3.17
N PHE A 215 7.86 17.26 -3.68
CA PHE A 215 7.46 16.07 -2.92
C PHE A 215 8.63 15.11 -2.69
N VAL A 216 9.45 14.86 -3.70
CA VAL A 216 10.59 13.92 -3.63
C VAL A 216 11.66 14.44 -2.68
N TRP A 217 11.91 15.74 -2.68
CA TRP A 217 12.97 16.37 -1.89
C TRP A 217 12.47 16.94 -0.55
N GLY A 218 11.15 16.95 -0.34
CA GLY A 218 10.55 17.47 0.91
C GLY A 218 10.74 18.96 1.09
N GLU A 219 10.73 19.73 -0.01
CA GLU A 219 10.95 21.17 0.01
C GLU A 219 9.74 21.91 0.61
N ALA A 220 9.99 22.87 1.49
CA ALA A 220 8.94 23.67 2.11
C ALA A 220 8.25 24.62 1.12
N ASP A 221 9.02 25.14 0.16
CA ASP A 221 8.54 26.03 -0.88
C ASP A 221 8.28 25.30 -2.19
N GLY A 222 7.13 25.57 -2.84
CA GLY A 222 6.77 24.94 -4.10
C GLY A 222 5.27 25.03 -4.42
N PRO A 223 4.80 24.26 -5.40
CA PRO A 223 3.39 24.26 -5.80
C PRO A 223 2.41 23.90 -4.67
N VAL A 224 2.85 23.06 -3.71
CA VAL A 224 2.07 22.80 -2.49
C VAL A 224 2.32 23.94 -1.51
N SER A 225 1.33 24.82 -1.38
CA SER A 225 1.42 26.01 -0.54
C SER A 225 1.39 25.65 0.96
N PHE A 226 2.28 26.26 1.75
CA PHE A 226 2.22 26.21 3.21
C PHE A 226 0.95 26.90 3.76
N HIS A 227 0.53 28.00 3.13
CA HIS A 227 -0.64 28.75 3.55
C HIS A 227 -1.92 28.21 2.91
N TYR A 228 -2.94 27.99 3.74
CA TYR A 228 -4.28 27.72 3.24
C TYR A 228 -4.79 28.96 2.48
N PRO A 229 -5.40 28.79 1.29
CA PRO A 229 -5.89 29.94 0.51
C PRO A 229 -6.86 30.82 1.30
N THR A 230 -6.60 32.11 1.35
CA THR A 230 -7.47 33.09 1.99
C THR A 230 -7.98 34.09 0.94
N ALA A 231 -9.22 34.57 1.13
CA ALA A 231 -9.80 35.57 0.24
C ALA A 231 -9.13 36.96 0.39
N LYS A 232 -8.47 37.21 1.54
CA LYS A 232 -7.77 38.47 1.85
C LYS A 232 -6.37 38.17 2.36
N SER A 233 -5.41 39.04 2.05
CA SER A 233 -4.10 38.95 2.68
C SER A 233 -4.19 39.21 4.17
N TYR A 234 -3.29 38.59 4.96
CA TYR A 234 -3.20 38.84 6.42
C TYR A 234 -3.06 40.31 6.75
N LYS A 235 -2.31 41.05 5.93
CA LYS A 235 -2.11 42.51 6.07
C LYS A 235 -3.41 43.28 5.91
N ASP A 236 -4.26 42.89 4.94
CA ASP A 236 -5.55 43.56 4.70
C ASP A 236 -6.56 43.27 5.83
N GLU A 237 -6.52 42.03 6.38
CA GLU A 237 -7.38 41.65 7.50
C GLU A 237 -7.04 42.45 8.77
N ILE A 238 -5.76 42.67 9.07
CA ILE A 238 -5.32 43.49 10.24
C ILE A 238 -5.67 44.96 10.05
N LEU A 239 -5.37 45.53 8.88
CA LEU A 239 -5.63 46.94 8.62
C LEU A 239 -7.13 47.29 8.63
N THR A 240 -7.98 46.37 8.20
CA THR A 240 -9.44 46.54 8.22
C THR A 240 -10.01 46.50 9.66
N ARG A 241 -9.35 45.83 10.60
CA ARG A 241 -9.73 45.84 12.03
C ARG A 241 -9.37 47.15 12.72
N SER A 242 -8.21 47.75 12.45
CA SER A 242 -7.79 49.02 13.06
C SER A 242 -8.57 50.23 12.52
N ALA A 243 -9.28 50.12 11.40
CA ALA A 243 -10.15 51.18 10.88
C ALA A 243 -11.59 51.17 11.44
N ARG A 244 -11.95 50.14 12.27
CA ARG A 244 -13.26 49.99 12.92
C ARG A 244 -13.22 50.15 14.44
N ALA A 245 -12.09 50.48 15.03
CA ALA A 245 -11.90 50.83 16.41
C ALA A 245 -11.65 52.36 16.54
#